data_acac0104e8f485e091074a1fa81ccf81
#
_entry.id   acac0104e8f485e091074a1fa81ccf81
#
_cell.length_a   1.000
_cell.length_b   1.000
_cell.length_c   1.000
_cell.angle_alpha   90.00
_cell.angle_beta   90.00
_cell.angle_gamma   90.00
#
_symmetry.space_group_name_H-M   'P 1'
#
loop_
_entity.id
_entity.type
_entity.pdbx_description
1 polymer ?
#
loop_
_entity_poly.entity_id
_entity_poly.type
_entity_poly.pdbx_seq_one_letter_code
_entity_poly.pdbx_strand_id
1 'polypeptide(L)'
;ACAGAHWIARRLQALGHEAKLISPQFVKPFRQGNKNDFADAQAICEAAARSSMRFVSPHNEAQQIVSALHRVRERLVRDRTGTINQIHAFLLEFGISLPRGMAVIRRLPAVLEAESLPPRLVVVLERLQAHFKYLDEQIHQLERELLTQLHEDERSERLLEIPGIGPMTASVLMSELGDAQQYGSARQFAASVGLVPRQYSTGGKPTLLGISKRGDKELRRLLVQCARAIMQRIEHRTDALGVWIRSLLARRHSNVVACALGNKLARIAWAX
;
A
#
# COMPACT_ATOMS: atom_id res chain seq x y z
N ALA A 1 -6.02 -13.24 -9.57
CA ALA A 1 -6.23 -14.44 -8.78
C ALA A 1 -7.29 -14.17 -7.71
N CYS A 2 -8.00 -15.23 -7.31
CA CYS A 2 -9.04 -15.18 -6.29
C CYS A 2 -8.43 -15.49 -4.91
N ALA A 3 -9.26 -15.40 -3.88
CA ALA A 3 -8.87 -15.88 -2.55
C ALA A 3 -8.51 -17.37 -2.64
N GLY A 4 -7.43 -17.76 -1.98
CA GLY A 4 -6.94 -19.14 -2.02
C GLY A 4 -5.99 -19.45 -3.17
N ALA A 5 -5.81 -18.55 -4.13
CA ALA A 5 -4.99 -18.82 -5.32
C ALA A 5 -3.55 -19.21 -4.95
N HIS A 6 -2.96 -18.51 -3.98
CA HIS A 6 -1.59 -18.83 -3.54
C HIS A 6 -1.50 -20.21 -2.90
N TRP A 7 -2.50 -20.59 -2.10
CA TRP A 7 -2.55 -21.92 -1.49
C TRP A 7 -2.68 -23.00 -2.55
N ILE A 8 -3.60 -22.83 -3.50
CA ILE A 8 -3.80 -23.78 -4.61
C ILE A 8 -2.49 -23.94 -5.39
N ALA A 9 -1.81 -22.81 -5.69
CA ALA A 9 -0.55 -22.84 -6.41
C ALA A 9 0.52 -23.63 -5.64
N ARG A 10 0.65 -23.41 -4.33
CA ARG A 10 1.60 -24.14 -3.50
C ARG A 10 1.27 -25.65 -3.47
N ARG A 11 -0.01 -26.00 -3.39
CA ARG A 11 -0.42 -27.44 -3.42
C ARG A 11 -0.08 -28.09 -4.74
N LEU A 12 -0.35 -27.39 -5.85
CA LEU A 12 -0.01 -27.90 -7.19
C LEU A 12 1.49 -28.07 -7.36
N GLN A 13 2.28 -27.11 -6.87
CA GLN A 13 3.74 -27.21 -6.90
C GLN A 13 4.24 -28.41 -6.07
N ALA A 14 3.64 -28.65 -4.90
CA ALA A 14 3.99 -29.80 -4.05
C ALA A 14 3.66 -31.13 -4.73
N LEU A 15 2.72 -31.13 -5.67
CA LEU A 15 2.35 -32.31 -6.46
C LEU A 15 3.17 -32.42 -7.76
N GLY A 16 4.16 -31.54 -7.96
CA GLY A 16 5.06 -31.58 -9.10
C GLY A 16 4.61 -30.79 -10.31
N HIS A 17 3.55 -30.00 -10.18
CA HIS A 17 3.06 -29.17 -11.31
C HIS A 17 3.71 -27.79 -11.29
N GLU A 18 3.87 -27.21 -12.48
CA GLU A 18 4.33 -25.83 -12.65
C GLU A 18 3.12 -24.88 -12.54
N ALA A 19 2.82 -24.43 -11.33
CA ALA A 19 1.67 -23.56 -11.08
C ALA A 19 2.11 -22.09 -11.22
N LYS A 20 1.36 -21.34 -12.02
CA LYS A 20 1.59 -19.91 -12.26
C LYS A 20 0.31 -19.14 -11.99
N LEU A 21 0.45 -17.92 -11.46
CA LEU A 21 -0.68 -17.04 -11.21
C LEU A 21 -0.69 -15.91 -12.22
N ILE A 22 -1.89 -15.58 -12.73
CA ILE A 22 -2.09 -14.47 -13.65
C ILE A 22 -3.04 -13.47 -12.99
N SER A 23 -2.68 -12.19 -12.99
CA SER A 23 -3.58 -11.15 -12.50
C SER A 23 -4.81 -11.07 -13.42
N PRO A 24 -6.04 -11.00 -12.86
CA PRO A 24 -7.25 -10.94 -13.68
C PRO A 24 -7.27 -9.82 -14.71
N GLN A 25 -6.60 -8.70 -14.44
CA GLN A 25 -6.54 -7.59 -15.39
C GLN A 25 -5.88 -7.97 -16.73
N PHE A 26 -5.00 -8.97 -16.73
CA PHE A 26 -4.31 -9.44 -17.93
C PHE A 26 -5.08 -10.55 -18.65
N VAL A 27 -6.04 -11.18 -17.98
CA VAL A 27 -6.93 -12.19 -18.58
C VAL A 27 -8.15 -11.52 -19.24
N LYS A 28 -8.65 -10.47 -18.63
CA LYS A 28 -9.87 -9.78 -19.04
C LYS A 28 -9.93 -9.42 -20.53
N PRO A 29 -8.83 -8.94 -21.18
CA PRO A 29 -8.88 -8.62 -22.61
C PRO A 29 -9.14 -9.82 -23.53
N PHE A 30 -8.89 -11.04 -23.06
CA PHE A 30 -9.08 -12.25 -23.85
C PHE A 30 -10.48 -12.84 -23.72
N ARG A 31 -11.29 -12.31 -22.79
CA ARG A 31 -12.66 -12.79 -22.62
C ARG A 31 -13.56 -12.21 -23.72
N GLN A 32 -14.24 -13.08 -24.43
CA GLN A 32 -15.19 -12.70 -25.47
C GLN A 32 -16.62 -13.01 -25.04
N GLY A 33 -17.53 -12.13 -25.33
CA GLY A 33 -18.95 -12.31 -25.02
C GLY A 33 -19.32 -12.15 -23.57
N ASN A 34 -20.41 -12.78 -23.18
CA ASN A 34 -20.95 -12.69 -21.84
C ASN A 34 -20.13 -13.48 -20.85
N LYS A 35 -20.19 -13.04 -19.59
CA LYS A 35 -19.44 -13.68 -18.51
C LYS A 35 -20.03 -15.05 -18.18
N ASN A 36 -19.23 -16.10 -18.34
CA ASN A 36 -19.54 -17.44 -17.88
C ASN A 36 -18.22 -18.20 -17.68
N ASP A 37 -18.29 -19.34 -17.01
CA ASP A 37 -17.09 -20.06 -16.61
C ASP A 37 -16.30 -20.61 -17.82
N PHE A 38 -16.99 -21.00 -18.89
CA PHE A 38 -16.30 -21.47 -20.11
C PHE A 38 -15.54 -20.35 -20.80
N ALA A 39 -16.15 -19.16 -20.91
CA ALA A 39 -15.50 -17.99 -21.50
C ALA A 39 -14.31 -17.54 -20.64
N ASP A 40 -14.44 -17.62 -19.32
CA ASP A 40 -13.35 -17.27 -18.40
C ASP A 40 -12.20 -18.29 -18.52
N ALA A 41 -12.51 -19.60 -18.61
CA ALA A 41 -11.50 -20.64 -18.80
C ALA A 41 -10.76 -20.47 -20.13
N GLN A 42 -11.48 -20.20 -21.20
CA GLN A 42 -10.88 -19.94 -22.52
C GLN A 42 -9.95 -18.74 -22.47
N ALA A 43 -10.40 -17.64 -21.86
CA ALA A 43 -9.58 -16.43 -21.69
C ALA A 43 -8.29 -16.71 -20.91
N ILE A 44 -8.37 -17.54 -19.87
CA ILE A 44 -7.20 -17.94 -19.08
C ILE A 44 -6.22 -18.73 -19.94
N CYS A 45 -6.72 -19.69 -20.74
CA CYS A 45 -5.88 -20.49 -21.63
C CYS A 45 -5.17 -19.62 -22.66
N GLU A 46 -5.90 -18.69 -23.30
CA GLU A 46 -5.31 -17.78 -24.28
C GLU A 46 -4.25 -16.87 -23.63
N ALA A 47 -4.56 -16.32 -22.45
CA ALA A 47 -3.63 -15.46 -21.73
C ALA A 47 -2.37 -16.22 -21.35
N ALA A 48 -2.53 -17.45 -20.83
CA ALA A 48 -1.40 -18.27 -20.37
C ALA A 48 -0.45 -18.67 -21.52
N ALA A 49 -0.99 -18.81 -22.73
CA ALA A 49 -0.21 -19.21 -23.92
C ALA A 49 0.64 -18.07 -24.49
N ARG A 50 0.41 -16.81 -24.07
CA ARG A 50 1.14 -15.67 -24.62
C ARG A 50 2.56 -15.58 -24.04
N SER A 51 3.55 -15.50 -24.92
CA SER A 51 4.96 -15.37 -24.52
C SER A 51 5.23 -14.08 -23.73
N SER A 52 4.43 -13.05 -23.95
CA SER A 52 4.55 -11.76 -23.24
C SER A 52 3.80 -11.72 -21.91
N MET A 53 3.10 -12.81 -21.53
CA MET A 53 2.31 -12.83 -20.30
C MET A 53 3.19 -12.76 -19.06
N ARG A 54 2.82 -11.87 -18.15
CA ARG A 54 3.52 -11.72 -16.88
C ARG A 54 2.81 -12.54 -15.80
N PHE A 55 3.54 -13.53 -15.31
CA PHE A 55 3.04 -14.38 -14.23
C PHE A 55 3.48 -13.82 -12.88
N VAL A 56 2.66 -14.06 -11.87
CA VAL A 56 2.94 -13.68 -10.48
C VAL A 56 3.44 -14.93 -9.75
N SER A 57 4.57 -14.82 -9.07
CA SER A 57 5.09 -15.92 -8.25
C SER A 57 4.16 -16.15 -7.06
N PRO A 58 3.79 -17.40 -6.76
CA PRO A 58 3.00 -17.67 -5.55
C PRO A 58 3.78 -17.31 -4.30
N HIS A 59 3.11 -16.62 -3.37
CA HIS A 59 3.70 -16.33 -2.06
C HIS A 59 3.90 -17.63 -1.28
N ASN A 60 5.04 -17.76 -0.63
CA ASN A 60 5.24 -18.82 0.37
C ASN A 60 4.45 -18.48 1.64
N GLU A 61 4.46 -19.41 2.61
CA GLU A 61 3.66 -19.23 3.83
C GLU A 61 4.08 -18.00 4.63
N ALA A 62 5.39 -17.77 4.76
CA ALA A 62 5.90 -16.61 5.51
C ALA A 62 5.44 -15.30 4.87
N GLN A 63 5.56 -15.18 3.54
CA GLN A 63 5.07 -14.01 2.81
C GLN A 63 3.57 -13.81 2.99
N GLN A 64 2.81 -14.92 3.00
CA GLN A 64 1.35 -14.87 3.16
C GLN A 64 0.98 -14.38 4.57
N ILE A 65 1.72 -14.80 5.59
CA ILE A 65 1.51 -14.34 6.97
C ILE A 65 1.78 -12.84 7.08
N VAL A 66 2.91 -12.37 6.55
CA VAL A 66 3.26 -10.94 6.56
C VAL A 66 2.16 -10.13 5.85
N SER A 67 1.69 -10.61 4.69
CA SER A 67 0.60 -9.97 3.96
C SER A 67 -0.68 -9.88 4.81
N ALA A 68 -1.01 -10.96 5.53
CA ALA A 68 -2.19 -10.98 6.41
C ALA A 68 -2.05 -9.95 7.53
N LEU A 69 -0.89 -9.89 8.19
CA LEU A 69 -0.61 -8.93 9.26
C LEU A 69 -0.81 -7.49 8.76
N HIS A 70 -0.27 -7.17 7.59
CA HIS A 70 -0.42 -5.84 6.99
C HIS A 70 -1.87 -5.51 6.67
N ARG A 71 -2.64 -6.47 6.14
CA ARG A 71 -4.05 -6.26 5.80
C ARG A 71 -4.89 -6.00 7.06
N VAL A 72 -4.63 -6.76 8.12
CA VAL A 72 -5.31 -6.57 9.40
C VAL A 72 -4.95 -5.19 9.97
N ARG A 73 -3.65 -4.85 9.99
CA ARG A 73 -3.20 -3.55 10.47
C ARG A 73 -3.87 -2.41 9.69
N GLU A 74 -3.91 -2.50 8.36
CA GLU A 74 -4.52 -1.47 7.52
C GLU A 74 -6.01 -1.28 7.86
N ARG A 75 -6.73 -2.38 8.07
CA ARG A 75 -8.14 -2.33 8.46
C ARG A 75 -8.30 -1.62 9.80
N LEU A 76 -7.49 -2.00 10.80
CA LEU A 76 -7.56 -1.38 12.12
C LEU A 76 -7.23 0.13 12.08
N VAL A 77 -6.25 0.53 11.25
CA VAL A 77 -5.90 1.95 11.08
C VAL A 77 -7.08 2.73 10.48
N ARG A 78 -7.76 2.16 9.50
CA ARG A 78 -8.95 2.78 8.91
C ARG A 78 -10.07 2.93 9.95
N ASP A 79 -10.30 1.89 10.73
CA ASP A 79 -11.34 1.88 11.76
C ASP A 79 -11.00 2.91 12.85
N ARG A 80 -9.72 3.01 13.24
CA ARG A 80 -9.26 4.03 14.20
C ARG A 80 -9.52 5.44 13.68
N THR A 81 -9.19 5.70 12.42
CA THR A 81 -9.45 7.00 11.78
C THR A 81 -10.95 7.29 11.72
N GLY A 82 -11.73 6.28 11.35
CA GLY A 82 -13.20 6.40 11.33
C GLY A 82 -13.78 6.76 12.70
N THR A 83 -13.24 6.13 13.74
CA THR A 83 -13.66 6.40 15.13
C THR A 83 -13.38 7.85 15.54
N ILE A 84 -12.17 8.35 15.22
CA ILE A 84 -11.80 9.75 15.50
C ILE A 84 -12.77 10.70 14.77
N ASN A 85 -13.04 10.44 13.50
CA ASN A 85 -13.91 11.29 12.69
C ASN A 85 -15.34 11.27 13.21
N GLN A 86 -15.81 10.12 13.69
CA GLN A 86 -17.15 9.99 14.26
C GLN A 86 -17.29 10.78 15.56
N ILE A 87 -16.28 10.70 16.45
CA ILE A 87 -16.25 11.50 17.68
C ILE A 87 -16.29 13.00 17.32
N HIS A 88 -15.46 13.42 16.39
CA HIS A 88 -15.38 14.81 15.93
C HIS A 88 -16.75 15.28 15.42
N ALA A 89 -17.40 14.48 14.59
CA ALA A 89 -18.70 14.82 14.02
C ALA A 89 -19.78 14.95 15.09
N PHE A 90 -19.82 14.01 16.06
CA PHE A 90 -20.81 14.06 17.14
C PHE A 90 -20.62 15.31 18.01
N LEU A 91 -19.37 15.68 18.32
CA LEU A 91 -19.09 16.90 19.09
C LEU A 91 -19.55 18.16 18.34
N LEU A 92 -19.35 18.20 17.00
CA LEU A 92 -19.79 19.34 16.19
C LEU A 92 -21.30 19.54 16.26
N GLU A 93 -22.09 18.46 16.32
CA GLU A 93 -23.54 18.56 16.43
C GLU A 93 -23.99 19.19 17.76
N PHE A 94 -23.09 19.29 18.73
CA PHE A 94 -23.35 19.95 20.02
C PHE A 94 -22.52 21.23 20.18
N GLY A 95 -22.05 21.80 19.05
CA GLY A 95 -21.36 23.09 19.02
C GLY A 95 -19.90 23.06 19.45
N ILE A 96 -19.33 21.88 19.67
CA ILE A 96 -17.93 21.74 20.13
C ILE A 96 -17.04 21.43 18.90
N SER A 97 -16.20 22.40 18.55
CA SER A 97 -15.26 22.28 17.43
C SER A 97 -13.85 22.02 17.95
N LEU A 98 -13.28 20.88 17.60
CA LEU A 98 -11.89 20.52 17.95
C LEU A 98 -11.04 20.43 16.69
N PRO A 99 -9.73 20.66 16.80
CA PRO A 99 -8.84 20.39 15.65
C PRO A 99 -8.94 18.91 15.25
N ARG A 100 -8.92 18.64 13.95
CA ARG A 100 -9.08 17.28 13.41
C ARG A 100 -7.89 16.38 13.80
N GLY A 101 -8.12 15.09 13.70
CA GLY A 101 -7.10 14.07 13.95
C GLY A 101 -6.93 13.74 15.42
N MET A 102 -5.74 13.39 15.82
CA MET A 102 -5.45 12.91 17.18
C MET A 102 -5.78 13.93 18.29
N ALA A 103 -5.85 15.22 17.94
CA ALA A 103 -6.26 16.25 18.88
C ALA A 103 -7.66 15.99 19.46
N VAL A 104 -8.56 15.41 18.68
CA VAL A 104 -9.90 15.03 19.13
C VAL A 104 -9.80 14.09 20.34
N ILE A 105 -9.00 13.03 20.21
CA ILE A 105 -8.85 12.01 21.27
C ILE A 105 -8.18 12.61 22.50
N ARG A 106 -7.14 13.42 22.30
CA ARG A 106 -6.39 14.00 23.43
C ARG A 106 -7.24 14.98 24.25
N ARG A 107 -8.14 15.71 23.58
CA ARG A 107 -8.97 16.74 24.23
C ARG A 107 -10.30 16.19 24.75
N LEU A 108 -10.71 15.00 24.32
CA LEU A 108 -12.03 14.45 24.67
C LEU A 108 -12.25 14.35 26.19
N PRO A 109 -11.31 13.84 27.02
CA PRO A 109 -11.59 13.78 28.45
C PRO A 109 -11.90 15.14 29.07
N ALA A 110 -11.14 16.18 28.70
CA ALA A 110 -11.38 17.54 29.21
C ALA A 110 -12.74 18.09 28.73
N VAL A 111 -13.12 17.78 27.50
CA VAL A 111 -14.42 18.20 26.94
C VAL A 111 -15.56 17.54 27.72
N LEU A 112 -15.45 16.24 28.01
CA LEU A 112 -16.48 15.51 28.75
C LEU A 112 -16.67 16.06 30.17
N GLU A 113 -15.60 16.59 30.78
CA GLU A 113 -15.66 17.19 32.12
C GLU A 113 -16.20 18.63 32.09
N ALA A 114 -15.78 19.42 31.08
CA ALA A 114 -16.04 20.86 31.07
C ALA A 114 -17.39 21.23 30.44
N GLU A 115 -17.87 20.46 29.50
CA GLU A 115 -19.07 20.79 28.73
C GLU A 115 -20.31 20.07 29.28
N SER A 116 -21.45 20.77 29.28
CA SER A 116 -22.71 20.20 29.75
C SER A 116 -23.37 19.41 28.62
N LEU A 117 -22.83 18.22 28.34
CA LEU A 117 -23.35 17.34 27.29
C LEU A 117 -24.45 16.42 27.83
N PRO A 118 -25.43 16.05 26.97
CA PRO A 118 -26.44 15.08 27.38
C PRO A 118 -25.82 13.78 27.86
N PRO A 119 -26.25 13.21 29.00
CA PRO A 119 -25.63 12.02 29.57
C PRO A 119 -25.57 10.83 28.59
N ARG A 120 -26.59 10.66 27.74
CA ARG A 120 -26.59 9.58 26.73
C ARG A 120 -25.49 9.77 25.70
N LEU A 121 -25.19 11.01 25.32
CA LEU A 121 -24.10 11.30 24.39
C LEU A 121 -22.76 11.03 25.06
N VAL A 122 -22.59 11.41 26.33
CA VAL A 122 -21.36 11.12 27.08
C VAL A 122 -21.06 9.63 27.05
N VAL A 123 -22.06 8.78 27.29
CA VAL A 123 -21.89 7.31 27.27
C VAL A 123 -21.42 6.84 25.87
N VAL A 124 -22.02 7.39 24.79
CA VAL A 124 -21.61 7.02 23.42
C VAL A 124 -20.16 7.45 23.15
N LEU A 125 -19.79 8.66 23.55
CA LEU A 125 -18.42 9.18 23.35
C LEU A 125 -17.40 8.36 24.15
N GLU A 126 -17.74 7.95 25.37
CA GLU A 126 -16.87 7.08 26.19
C GLU A 126 -16.67 5.72 25.55
N ARG A 127 -17.73 5.14 24.95
CA ARG A 127 -17.63 3.88 24.21
C ARG A 127 -16.70 4.01 23.01
N LEU A 128 -16.81 5.10 22.28
CA LEU A 128 -15.95 5.36 21.11
C LEU A 128 -14.49 5.57 21.56
N GLN A 129 -14.28 6.24 22.69
CA GLN A 129 -12.95 6.43 23.26
C GLN A 129 -12.31 5.08 23.64
N ALA A 130 -13.08 4.22 24.30
CA ALA A 130 -12.62 2.86 24.65
C ALA A 130 -12.30 2.04 23.39
N HIS A 131 -13.14 2.16 22.38
CA HIS A 131 -12.91 1.47 21.10
C HIS A 131 -11.63 1.99 20.42
N PHE A 132 -11.41 3.31 20.44
CA PHE A 132 -10.16 3.89 19.93
C PHE A 132 -8.94 3.30 20.65
N LYS A 133 -8.98 3.22 21.97
CA LYS A 133 -7.86 2.69 22.77
C LYS A 133 -7.57 1.23 22.41
N TYR A 134 -8.62 0.43 22.23
CA TYR A 134 -8.49 -0.95 21.80
C TYR A 134 -7.82 -1.04 20.43
N LEU A 135 -8.32 -0.28 19.45
CA LEU A 135 -7.77 -0.28 18.08
C LEU A 135 -6.30 0.15 18.08
N ASP A 136 -5.98 1.19 18.84
CA ASP A 136 -4.62 1.72 18.92
C ASP A 136 -3.65 0.68 19.49
N GLU A 137 -4.05 -0.02 20.54
CA GLU A 137 -3.22 -1.07 21.14
C GLU A 137 -3.02 -2.24 20.15
N GLN A 138 -4.08 -2.66 19.46
CA GLN A 138 -3.99 -3.75 18.47
C GLN A 138 -3.04 -3.37 17.32
N ILE A 139 -3.09 -2.12 16.86
CA ILE A 139 -2.18 -1.62 15.82
C ILE A 139 -0.73 -1.71 16.31
N HIS A 140 -0.47 -1.23 17.53
CA HIS A 140 0.88 -1.26 18.08
C HIS A 140 1.42 -2.69 18.24
N GLN A 141 0.56 -3.63 18.66
CA GLN A 141 0.96 -5.04 18.77
C GLN A 141 1.35 -5.62 17.41
N LEU A 142 0.55 -5.37 16.37
CA LEU A 142 0.85 -5.83 15.01
C LEU A 142 2.15 -5.20 14.48
N GLU A 143 2.36 -3.92 14.78
CA GLU A 143 3.59 -3.23 14.36
C GLU A 143 4.83 -3.84 15.02
N ARG A 144 4.74 -4.19 16.31
CA ARG A 144 5.84 -4.88 17.00
C ARG A 144 6.13 -6.24 16.36
N GLU A 145 5.08 -7.01 16.06
CA GLU A 145 5.23 -8.32 15.43
C GLU A 145 5.88 -8.20 14.05
N LEU A 146 5.42 -7.25 13.23
CA LEU A 146 6.00 -6.98 11.91
C LEU A 146 7.48 -6.56 12.00
N LEU A 147 7.82 -5.74 13.01
CA LEU A 147 9.20 -5.33 13.26
C LEU A 147 10.08 -6.52 13.62
N THR A 148 9.60 -7.42 14.47
CA THR A 148 10.34 -8.62 14.85
C THR A 148 10.64 -9.46 13.59
N GLN A 149 9.62 -9.71 12.77
CA GLN A 149 9.79 -10.49 11.56
C GLN A 149 10.73 -9.81 10.56
N LEU A 150 10.66 -8.48 10.48
CA LEU A 150 11.52 -7.70 9.57
C LEU A 150 13.00 -7.89 9.94
N HIS A 151 13.32 -7.83 11.22
CA HIS A 151 14.71 -7.96 11.70
C HIS A 151 15.27 -9.38 11.61
N GLU A 152 14.45 -10.38 11.31
CA GLU A 152 14.90 -11.75 11.08
C GLU A 152 15.54 -11.95 9.70
N ASP A 153 15.41 -10.98 8.80
CA ASP A 153 15.91 -11.09 7.43
C ASP A 153 16.95 -9.99 7.16
N GLU A 154 18.17 -10.39 6.88
CA GLU A 154 19.27 -9.46 6.63
C GLU A 154 19.02 -8.47 5.48
N ARG A 155 18.19 -8.84 4.53
CA ARG A 155 17.83 -7.95 3.42
C ARG A 155 17.08 -6.71 3.90
N SER A 156 16.45 -6.78 5.08
CA SER A 156 15.72 -5.65 5.64
C SER A 156 16.61 -4.44 5.89
N GLU A 157 17.86 -4.69 6.30
CA GLU A 157 18.80 -3.60 6.60
C GLU A 157 19.05 -2.73 5.37
N ARG A 158 19.23 -3.38 4.21
CA ARG A 158 19.43 -2.65 2.95
C ARG A 158 18.23 -1.79 2.58
N LEU A 159 17.01 -2.30 2.81
CA LEU A 159 15.80 -1.52 2.55
C LEU A 159 15.66 -0.35 3.52
N LEU A 160 16.03 -0.55 4.78
CA LEU A 160 15.94 0.50 5.81
C LEU A 160 16.97 1.62 5.58
N GLU A 161 18.06 1.35 4.85
CA GLU A 161 19.01 2.39 4.45
C GLU A 161 18.46 3.33 3.37
N ILE A 162 17.41 2.93 2.65
CA ILE A 162 16.83 3.76 1.59
C ILE A 162 16.11 4.96 2.23
N PRO A 163 16.49 6.19 1.86
CA PRO A 163 15.85 7.36 2.47
C PRO A 163 14.34 7.32 2.39
N GLY A 164 13.69 7.56 3.52
CA GLY A 164 12.24 7.63 3.62
C GLY A 164 11.52 6.29 3.74
N ILE A 165 12.22 5.18 3.57
CA ILE A 165 11.62 3.85 3.76
C ILE A 165 11.73 3.48 5.24
N GLY A 166 10.59 3.44 5.90
CA GLY A 166 10.51 2.99 7.28
C GLY A 166 10.15 1.50 7.38
N PRO A 167 10.15 0.96 8.62
CA PRO A 167 9.99 -0.48 8.81
C PRO A 167 8.72 -1.07 8.19
N MET A 168 7.59 -0.38 8.26
CA MET A 168 6.34 -0.90 7.69
C MET A 168 6.44 -1.02 6.17
N THR A 169 7.04 -0.02 5.50
CA THR A 169 7.21 -0.07 4.04
C THR A 169 8.24 -1.13 3.66
N ALA A 170 9.33 -1.25 4.42
CA ALA A 170 10.35 -2.29 4.20
C ALA A 170 9.72 -3.69 4.30
N SER A 171 8.89 -3.93 5.32
CA SER A 171 8.22 -5.21 5.52
C SER A 171 7.32 -5.57 4.33
N VAL A 172 6.51 -4.61 3.83
CA VAL A 172 5.67 -4.85 2.65
C VAL A 172 6.53 -5.10 1.41
N LEU A 173 7.60 -4.31 1.23
CA LEU A 173 8.51 -4.48 0.09
C LEU A 173 9.13 -5.88 0.09
N MET A 174 9.62 -6.36 1.23
CA MET A 174 10.20 -7.70 1.34
C MET A 174 9.19 -8.78 0.98
N SER A 175 7.95 -8.65 1.47
CA SER A 175 6.88 -9.60 1.17
C SER A 175 6.56 -9.63 -0.33
N GLU A 176 6.51 -8.46 -0.98
CA GLU A 176 6.13 -8.34 -2.39
C GLU A 176 7.28 -8.69 -3.35
N LEU A 177 8.50 -8.30 -3.00
CA LEU A 177 9.67 -8.59 -3.84
C LEU A 177 10.06 -10.07 -3.79
N GLY A 178 9.94 -10.70 -2.62
CA GLY A 178 10.44 -12.05 -2.46
C GLY A 178 11.94 -12.11 -2.77
N ASP A 179 12.29 -12.91 -3.78
CA ASP A 179 13.68 -13.00 -4.25
C ASP A 179 13.99 -11.95 -5.35
N ALA A 180 12.99 -11.13 -5.70
CA ALA A 180 13.04 -10.09 -6.74
C ALA A 180 13.27 -10.61 -8.17
N GLN A 181 13.65 -11.88 -8.35
CA GLN A 181 13.97 -12.44 -9.67
C GLN A 181 12.75 -12.53 -10.60
N GLN A 182 11.55 -12.51 -10.03
CA GLN A 182 10.31 -12.49 -10.82
C GLN A 182 10.18 -11.21 -11.67
N TYR A 183 10.96 -10.18 -11.35
CA TYR A 183 10.97 -8.92 -12.12
C TYR A 183 12.28 -8.82 -12.88
N GLY A 184 12.21 -8.77 -14.20
CA GLY A 184 13.40 -8.68 -15.05
C GLY A 184 14.14 -7.34 -14.98
N SER A 185 13.60 -6.35 -14.26
CA SER A 185 14.25 -5.05 -14.05
C SER A 185 13.51 -4.23 -13.01
N ALA A 186 14.24 -3.25 -12.44
CA ALA A 186 13.66 -2.26 -11.51
C ALA A 186 12.46 -1.53 -12.13
N ARG A 187 12.48 -1.30 -13.45
CA ARG A 187 11.36 -0.65 -14.16
C ARG A 187 10.13 -1.55 -14.16
N GLN A 188 10.30 -2.86 -14.32
CA GLN A 188 9.18 -3.81 -14.28
C GLN A 188 8.56 -3.85 -12.88
N PHE A 189 9.38 -3.82 -11.84
CA PHE A 189 8.85 -3.75 -10.47
C PHE A 189 8.06 -2.45 -10.25
N ALA A 190 8.60 -1.29 -10.63
CA ALA A 190 7.87 -0.02 -10.49
C ALA A 190 6.56 -0.03 -11.29
N ALA A 191 6.55 -0.70 -12.45
CA ALA A 191 5.34 -0.85 -13.26
C ALA A 191 4.32 -1.75 -12.58
N SER A 192 4.76 -2.82 -11.90
CA SER A 192 3.86 -3.73 -11.19
C SER A 192 3.18 -3.06 -10.00
N VAL A 193 3.81 -2.02 -9.44
CA VAL A 193 3.23 -1.21 -8.35
C VAL A 193 2.31 -0.11 -8.91
N GLY A 194 2.36 0.13 -10.22
CA GLY A 194 1.51 1.12 -10.86
C GLY A 194 2.01 2.55 -10.74
N LEU A 195 3.32 2.73 -10.58
CA LEU A 195 3.96 4.04 -10.43
C LEU A 195 4.58 4.55 -11.73
N VAL A 196 4.35 3.85 -12.85
CA VAL A 196 4.78 4.33 -14.18
C VAL A 196 3.64 5.12 -14.83
N PRO A 197 3.93 6.10 -15.68
CA PRO A 197 2.90 6.83 -16.40
C PRO A 197 2.12 5.92 -17.34
N ARG A 198 0.83 6.16 -17.46
CA ARG A 198 0.05 5.60 -18.57
C ARG A 198 0.52 6.31 -19.84
N GLN A 199 0.64 5.54 -20.89
CA GLN A 199 1.04 6.08 -22.18
C GLN A 199 -0.12 5.95 -23.16
N TYR A 200 -0.40 7.02 -23.85
CA TYR A 200 -1.36 7.06 -24.94
C TYR A 200 -0.64 7.73 -26.12
N SER A 201 -0.12 6.89 -27.00
CA SER A 201 0.72 7.38 -28.10
C SER A 201 0.11 6.99 -29.42
N THR A 202 -0.03 7.95 -30.31
CA THR A 202 -0.54 7.75 -31.67
C THR A 202 0.37 8.51 -32.64
N GLY A 203 0.60 7.94 -33.80
CA GLY A 203 1.38 8.59 -34.85
C GLY A 203 2.80 8.97 -34.42
N GLY A 204 3.43 8.15 -33.58
CA GLY A 204 4.80 8.40 -33.14
C GLY A 204 4.96 9.47 -32.05
N LYS A 205 3.87 10.13 -31.63
CA LYS A 205 3.91 11.15 -30.57
C LYS A 205 3.57 10.53 -29.22
N PRO A 206 4.55 10.45 -28.29
CA PRO A 206 4.28 9.91 -26.95
C PRO A 206 3.51 10.91 -26.10
N THR A 207 2.35 10.51 -25.59
CA THR A 207 1.59 11.28 -24.62
C THR A 207 1.58 10.50 -23.31
N LEU A 208 2.25 11.07 -22.30
CA LEU A 208 2.32 10.46 -20.97
C LEU A 208 1.26 11.09 -20.07
N LEU A 209 0.45 10.24 -19.47
CA LEU A 209 -0.61 10.62 -18.56
C LEU A 209 -0.17 10.37 -17.11
N GLY A 210 -1.07 10.50 -16.15
CA GLY A 210 -0.79 10.18 -14.77
C GLY A 210 -0.41 8.71 -14.57
N ILE A 211 0.02 8.35 -13.38
CA ILE A 211 0.46 6.98 -13.06
C ILE A 211 -0.62 5.96 -13.40
N SER A 212 -0.21 4.75 -13.76
CA SER A 212 -1.12 3.71 -14.25
C SER A 212 -2.09 3.21 -13.17
N LYS A 213 -1.66 3.25 -11.91
CA LYS A 213 -2.41 2.75 -10.74
C LYS A 213 -2.74 1.26 -10.84
N ARG A 214 -2.09 0.52 -11.75
CA ARG A 214 -2.23 -0.93 -11.85
C ARG A 214 -1.33 -1.59 -10.81
N GLY A 215 -1.79 -2.68 -10.22
CA GLY A 215 -1.02 -3.42 -9.25
C GLY A 215 -1.36 -3.06 -7.81
N ASP A 216 -0.46 -3.36 -6.88
CA ASP A 216 -0.74 -3.26 -5.44
C ASP A 216 -0.97 -1.81 -5.01
N LYS A 217 -2.19 -1.56 -4.55
CA LYS A 217 -2.62 -0.23 -4.12
C LYS A 217 -1.95 0.20 -2.81
N GLU A 218 -1.76 -0.75 -1.91
CA GLU A 218 -1.20 -0.46 -0.58
C GLU A 218 0.29 -0.15 -0.68
N LEU A 219 1.05 -0.98 -1.39
CA LEU A 219 2.48 -0.72 -1.59
C LEU A 219 2.68 0.63 -2.31
N ARG A 220 1.86 0.90 -3.34
CA ARG A 220 1.92 2.20 -4.03
C ARG A 220 1.67 3.36 -3.07
N ARG A 221 0.65 3.23 -2.20
CA ARG A 221 0.32 4.27 -1.21
C ARG A 221 1.49 4.49 -0.26
N LEU A 222 2.09 3.42 0.24
CA LEU A 222 3.22 3.50 1.16
C LEU A 222 4.44 4.19 0.51
N LEU A 223 4.77 3.82 -0.72
CA LEU A 223 5.90 4.42 -1.44
C LEU A 223 5.67 5.92 -1.69
N VAL A 224 4.43 6.31 -2.02
CA VAL A 224 4.11 7.74 -2.19
C VAL A 224 4.17 8.47 -0.85
N GLN A 225 3.77 7.83 0.25
CA GLN A 225 3.91 8.42 1.59
C GLN A 225 5.38 8.60 1.96
N CYS A 226 6.23 7.60 1.69
CA CYS A 226 7.68 7.74 1.88
C CYS A 226 8.24 8.91 1.08
N ALA A 227 7.81 9.04 -0.18
CA ALA A 227 8.21 10.15 -1.04
C ALA A 227 7.81 11.50 -0.43
N ARG A 228 6.58 11.61 0.06
CA ARG A 228 6.10 12.85 0.69
C ARG A 228 6.87 13.17 1.97
N ALA A 229 7.21 12.16 2.78
CA ALA A 229 8.01 12.38 3.99
C ALA A 229 9.39 12.96 3.66
N ILE A 230 10.02 12.46 2.59
CA ILE A 230 11.31 13.02 2.11
C ILE A 230 11.10 14.48 1.67
N MET A 231 10.04 14.73 0.89
CA MET A 231 9.76 16.06 0.35
C MET A 231 9.50 17.10 1.45
N GLN A 232 8.86 16.69 2.56
CA GLN A 232 8.61 17.60 3.69
C GLN A 232 9.90 18.08 4.36
N ARG A 233 10.97 17.31 4.22
CA ARG A 233 12.28 17.65 4.82
C ARG A 233 13.33 18.02 3.75
N ILE A 234 12.87 18.44 2.57
CA ILE A 234 13.74 18.66 1.42
C ILE A 234 14.78 19.77 1.68
N GLU A 235 14.44 20.74 2.51
CA GLU A 235 15.32 21.87 2.83
C GLU A 235 16.62 21.42 3.52
N HIS A 236 16.57 20.30 4.20
CA HIS A 236 17.72 19.75 4.94
C HIS A 236 18.55 18.76 4.12
N ARG A 237 18.18 18.52 2.84
CA ARG A 237 18.88 17.55 1.98
C ARG A 237 19.77 18.26 0.98
N THR A 238 21.05 17.97 1.05
CA THR A 238 22.08 18.56 0.14
C THR A 238 22.61 17.53 -0.87
N ASP A 239 22.17 16.28 -0.77
CA ASP A 239 22.65 15.19 -1.64
C ASP A 239 22.03 15.24 -3.04
N ALA A 240 22.50 14.38 -3.93
CA ALA A 240 22.03 14.29 -5.32
C ALA A 240 20.52 14.06 -5.41
N LEU A 241 19.94 13.30 -4.46
CA LEU A 241 18.50 13.07 -4.42
C LEU A 241 17.76 14.36 -4.12
N GLY A 242 18.25 15.14 -3.15
CA GLY A 242 17.66 16.44 -2.82
C GLY A 242 17.70 17.42 -3.99
N VAL A 243 18.84 17.49 -4.69
CA VAL A 243 18.99 18.32 -5.89
C VAL A 243 17.96 17.93 -6.95
N TRP A 244 17.83 16.61 -7.22
CA TRP A 244 16.87 16.10 -8.20
C TRP A 244 15.43 16.43 -7.82
N ILE A 245 15.05 16.26 -6.55
CA ILE A 245 13.69 16.56 -6.09
C ILE A 245 13.39 18.06 -6.27
N ARG A 246 14.32 18.95 -5.85
CA ARG A 246 14.12 20.39 -5.99
C ARG A 246 13.99 20.82 -7.45
N SER A 247 14.76 20.20 -8.35
CA SER A 247 14.67 20.50 -9.78
C SER A 247 13.31 20.12 -10.36
N LEU A 248 12.69 19.06 -9.83
CA LEU A 248 11.33 18.66 -10.24
C LEU A 248 10.27 19.58 -9.65
N LEU A 249 10.40 19.93 -8.36
CA LEU A 249 9.44 20.82 -7.67
C LEU A 249 9.39 22.20 -8.31
N ALA A 250 10.49 22.65 -8.92
CA ALA A 250 10.54 23.95 -9.61
C ALA A 250 9.66 24.00 -10.86
N ARG A 251 9.28 22.84 -11.42
CA ARG A 251 8.56 22.77 -12.71
C ARG A 251 7.35 21.83 -12.72
N ARG A 252 7.06 21.13 -11.63
CA ARG A 252 5.96 20.16 -11.56
C ARG A 252 5.23 20.29 -10.23
N HIS A 253 3.95 20.01 -10.27
CA HIS A 253 3.11 19.96 -9.07
C HIS A 253 3.64 18.89 -8.09
N SER A 254 3.57 19.17 -6.79
CA SER A 254 4.11 18.30 -5.73
C SER A 254 3.59 16.85 -5.80
N ASN A 255 2.33 16.66 -6.19
CA ASN A 255 1.78 15.31 -6.33
C ASN A 255 2.47 14.50 -7.45
N VAL A 256 2.84 15.17 -8.54
CA VAL A 256 3.58 14.55 -9.65
C VAL A 256 4.98 14.16 -9.18
N VAL A 257 5.63 15.06 -8.42
CA VAL A 257 6.96 14.81 -7.87
C VAL A 257 6.91 13.63 -6.88
N ALA A 258 5.88 13.58 -6.02
CA ALA A 258 5.72 12.47 -5.06
C ALA A 258 5.59 11.12 -5.79
N CYS A 259 4.84 11.06 -6.89
CA CYS A 259 4.71 9.84 -7.69
C CYS A 259 6.02 9.46 -8.39
N ALA A 260 6.74 10.45 -8.92
CA ALA A 260 8.04 10.22 -9.57
C ALA A 260 9.07 9.71 -8.56
N LEU A 261 9.08 10.30 -7.36
CA LEU A 261 9.98 9.87 -6.29
C LEU A 261 9.57 8.48 -5.79
N GLY A 262 8.28 8.19 -5.64
CA GLY A 262 7.79 6.85 -5.29
C GLY A 262 8.25 5.80 -6.29
N ASN A 263 8.21 6.11 -7.59
CA ASN A 263 8.75 5.25 -8.65
C ASN A 263 10.25 5.02 -8.46
N LYS A 264 11.01 6.09 -8.16
CA LYS A 264 12.45 6.00 -7.94
C LYS A 264 12.75 5.12 -6.71
N LEU A 265 11.99 5.29 -5.61
CA LEU A 265 12.15 4.47 -4.40
C LEU A 265 11.88 2.99 -4.68
N ALA A 266 10.81 2.69 -5.45
CA ALA A 266 10.53 1.29 -5.86
C ALA A 266 11.70 0.69 -6.64
N ARG A 267 12.29 1.48 -7.54
CA ARG A 267 13.42 1.00 -8.35
C ARG A 267 14.68 0.78 -7.52
N ILE A 268 14.93 1.65 -6.54
CA ILE A 268 16.06 1.49 -5.61
C ILE A 268 15.84 0.25 -4.75
N ALA A 269 14.62 0.07 -4.22
CA ALA A 269 14.29 -1.08 -3.38
C ALA A 269 14.49 -2.43 -4.12
N TRP A 270 14.14 -2.47 -5.41
CA TRP A 270 14.36 -3.66 -6.22
C TRP A 270 15.86 -3.96 -6.38
N ALA A 271 16.70 -2.94 -6.49
CA ALA A 271 18.15 -3.07 -6.65
C ALA A 271 18.86 -3.43 -5.36
N UNK A 272 18.19 -2.91 -4.15
CA UNK A 272 18.60 -3.09 -3.21
C UNK A 272 18.54 -4.09 -2.87
#